data_f66e83c611d2abd8c7f08ff9034baa04
#
_entry.id   f66e83c611d2abd8c7f08ff9034baa04
#
_cell.length_a   1.000
_cell.length_b   1.000
_cell.length_c   1.000
_cell.angle_alpha   90.00
_cell.angle_beta   90.00
_cell.angle_gamma   90.00
#
_symmetry.space_group_name_H-M   'P 1'
#
loop_
_entity.id
_entity.type
_entity.pdbx_description
1 polymer ?
#
loop_
_entity_poly.entity_id
_entity_poly.type
_entity_poly.pdbx_seq_one_letter_code
_entity_poly.pdbx_strand_id
1 'polypeptide(L)'
;MLQEKESCMDKIKTGLAAFGMSGQVFHAPFISTNPHFELTAITERSKELSKMKYPQSRIVRSFEELIGMEELELVVVNTPDSSHYEYARRALEAGKHVIVEKPFTTTVEEGEELVALAAEKGLTLSVYQNRPCHCDILTVKEILDKGLLGGLGDY
;
A
#
# COMPACT_ATOMS: atom_id res chain seq x y z
N MET A 1 28.68 -25.82 10.02
CA MET A 1 27.59 -25.72 9.03
C MET A 1 26.30 -25.50 9.83
N LEU A 2 26.04 -24.23 10.15
CA LEU A 2 24.80 -23.84 10.86
C LEU A 2 23.76 -23.58 9.78
N GLN A 3 22.82 -24.49 9.62
CA GLN A 3 21.57 -24.24 8.89
C GLN A 3 20.74 -23.32 9.79
N GLU A 4 20.71 -22.04 9.44
CA GLU A 4 19.67 -21.15 9.96
C GLU A 4 18.32 -21.71 9.50
N LYS A 5 17.52 -22.14 10.46
CA LYS A 5 16.10 -22.39 10.24
C LYS A 5 15.49 -21.02 9.90
N GLU A 6 15.29 -20.72 8.61
CA GLU A 6 14.35 -19.71 8.21
C GLU A 6 13.00 -20.08 8.86
N SER A 7 12.64 -19.33 9.88
CA SER A 7 11.28 -19.36 10.40
C SER A 7 10.37 -18.98 9.22
N CYS A 8 9.56 -19.92 8.77
CA CYS A 8 8.52 -19.65 7.78
C CYS A 8 7.51 -18.71 8.45
N MET A 9 7.79 -17.40 8.38
CA MET A 9 6.79 -16.41 8.77
C MET A 9 5.69 -16.45 7.72
N ASP A 10 4.45 -16.58 8.16
CA ASP A 10 3.31 -16.52 7.26
C ASP A 10 3.32 -15.17 6.52
N LYS A 11 3.11 -15.22 5.22
CA LYS A 11 3.10 -14.01 4.38
C LYS A 11 1.85 -13.20 4.65
N ILE A 12 2.00 -11.89 4.71
CA ILE A 12 0.88 -10.96 4.82
C ILE A 12 0.03 -11.02 3.55
N LYS A 13 -1.18 -11.54 3.67
CA LYS A 13 -2.12 -11.67 2.57
C LYS A 13 -2.70 -10.31 2.19
N THR A 14 -2.33 -9.85 1.00
CA THR A 14 -2.55 -8.48 0.55
C THR A 14 -3.50 -8.41 -0.63
N GLY A 15 -4.45 -7.47 -0.57
CA GLY A 15 -5.38 -7.18 -1.63
C GLY A 15 -5.20 -5.77 -2.22
N LEU A 16 -5.39 -5.65 -3.54
CA LEU A 16 -5.41 -4.36 -4.23
C LEU A 16 -6.83 -3.90 -4.52
N ALA A 17 -7.18 -2.69 -4.11
CA ALA A 17 -8.49 -2.09 -4.38
C ALA A 17 -8.72 -1.73 -5.86
N ALA A 18 -7.66 -1.63 -6.66
CA ALA A 18 -7.74 -1.39 -8.10
C ALA A 18 -6.52 -1.94 -8.84
N PHE A 19 -6.67 -2.20 -10.15
CA PHE A 19 -5.58 -2.62 -11.04
C PHE A 19 -5.37 -1.63 -12.19
N GLY A 20 -5.43 -0.33 -11.87
CA GLY A 20 -5.03 0.78 -12.74
C GLY A 20 -3.50 0.88 -12.86
N MET A 21 -2.99 2.02 -13.35
CA MET A 21 -1.56 2.28 -13.49
C MET A 21 -0.80 2.08 -12.17
N SER A 22 -1.30 2.65 -11.08
CA SER A 22 -0.68 2.51 -9.77
C SER A 22 -0.56 1.05 -9.32
N GLY A 23 -1.66 0.28 -9.43
CA GLY A 23 -1.65 -1.15 -9.09
C GLY A 23 -0.67 -1.96 -9.93
N GLN A 24 -0.56 -1.67 -11.24
CA GLN A 24 0.29 -2.41 -12.16
C GLN A 24 1.78 -2.10 -12.03
N VAL A 25 2.13 -0.86 -11.66
CA VAL A 25 3.51 -0.34 -11.70
C VAL A 25 4.10 -0.22 -10.28
N PHE A 26 3.32 0.24 -9.31
CA PHE A 26 3.83 0.64 -8.01
C PHE A 26 3.46 -0.31 -6.86
N HIS A 27 2.49 -1.20 -7.02
CA HIS A 27 2.08 -2.09 -5.92
C HIS A 27 2.24 -3.56 -6.24
N ALA A 28 1.58 -4.08 -7.26
CA ALA A 28 1.59 -5.52 -7.55
C ALA A 28 3.01 -6.10 -7.76
N PRO A 29 3.95 -5.43 -8.49
CA PRO A 29 5.29 -5.96 -8.65
C PRO A 29 6.05 -6.08 -7.34
N PHE A 30 5.96 -5.08 -6.47
CA PHE A 30 6.68 -5.07 -5.19
C PHE A 30 6.09 -6.07 -4.19
N ILE A 31 4.77 -6.17 -4.11
CA ILE A 31 4.09 -7.13 -3.25
C ILE A 31 4.41 -8.56 -3.69
N SER A 32 4.36 -8.84 -5.00
CA SER A 32 4.58 -10.20 -5.53
C SER A 32 6.02 -10.68 -5.44
N THR A 33 7.00 -9.78 -5.37
CA THR A 33 8.44 -10.13 -5.28
C THR A 33 8.98 -10.08 -3.86
N ASN A 34 8.28 -9.46 -2.92
CA ASN A 34 8.70 -9.40 -1.52
C ASN A 34 8.35 -10.71 -0.81
N PRO A 35 9.32 -11.37 -0.14
CA PRO A 35 9.10 -12.67 0.51
C PRO A 35 8.10 -12.63 1.67
N HIS A 36 7.84 -11.47 2.25
CA HIS A 36 6.94 -11.30 3.39
C HIS A 36 5.48 -11.03 3.00
N PHE A 37 5.18 -10.86 1.72
CA PHE A 37 3.83 -10.55 1.24
C PHE A 37 3.35 -11.60 0.24
N GLU A 38 2.03 -11.75 0.18
CA GLU A 38 1.34 -12.52 -0.83
C GLU A 38 0.28 -11.65 -1.50
N LEU A 39 0.37 -11.48 -2.82
CA LEU A 39 -0.66 -10.81 -3.60
C LEU A 39 -1.84 -11.76 -3.79
N THR A 40 -2.77 -11.74 -2.84
CA THR A 40 -3.87 -12.71 -2.74
C THR A 40 -5.05 -12.33 -3.63
N ALA A 41 -5.43 -11.05 -3.69
CA ALA A 41 -6.58 -10.61 -4.47
C ALA A 41 -6.39 -9.26 -5.13
N ILE A 42 -7.03 -9.08 -6.26
CA ILE A 42 -6.99 -7.84 -7.05
C ILE A 42 -8.40 -7.49 -7.53
N THR A 43 -8.83 -6.25 -7.27
CA THR A 43 -10.13 -5.77 -7.75
C THR A 43 -10.04 -5.30 -9.19
N GLU A 44 -10.79 -5.98 -10.06
CA GLU A 44 -10.99 -5.59 -11.47
C GLU A 44 -12.48 -5.72 -11.83
N ARG A 45 -13.18 -4.59 -11.95
CA ARG A 45 -14.65 -4.57 -12.14
C ARG A 45 -15.13 -5.35 -13.37
N SER A 46 -14.41 -5.26 -14.49
CA SER A 46 -14.83 -5.86 -15.77
C SER A 46 -13.66 -6.43 -16.59
N LYS A 47 -12.42 -6.15 -16.19
CA LYS A 47 -11.20 -6.62 -16.88
C LYS A 47 -10.58 -7.81 -16.14
N GLU A 48 -9.58 -8.42 -16.76
CA GLU A 48 -8.77 -9.51 -16.16
C GLU A 48 -7.29 -9.31 -16.54
N LEU A 49 -6.83 -8.06 -16.46
CA LEU A 49 -5.48 -7.69 -16.85
C LEU A 49 -4.41 -8.30 -15.94
N SER A 50 -4.78 -8.51 -14.68
CA SER A 50 -3.88 -9.10 -13.68
C SER A 50 -3.61 -10.59 -13.93
N LYS A 51 -4.56 -11.30 -14.54
CA LYS A 51 -4.53 -12.76 -14.69
C LYS A 51 -3.28 -13.31 -15.38
N MET A 52 -2.79 -12.58 -16.40
CA MET A 52 -1.57 -13.00 -17.11
C MET A 52 -0.29 -12.87 -16.29
N LYS A 53 -0.21 -11.84 -15.44
CA LYS A 53 0.99 -11.55 -14.65
C LYS A 53 0.96 -12.19 -13.26
N TYR A 54 -0.22 -12.30 -12.70
CA TYR A 54 -0.46 -12.79 -11.32
C TYR A 54 -1.54 -13.88 -11.33
N PRO A 55 -1.32 -15.03 -12.00
CA PRO A 55 -2.34 -16.06 -12.18
C PRO A 55 -2.79 -16.69 -10.84
N GLN A 56 -1.96 -16.59 -9.80
CA GLN A 56 -2.26 -17.06 -8.44
C GLN A 56 -3.19 -16.13 -7.66
N SER A 57 -3.29 -14.85 -8.08
CA SER A 57 -4.13 -13.88 -7.38
C SER A 57 -5.59 -14.01 -7.83
N ARG A 58 -6.50 -13.96 -6.87
CA ARG A 58 -7.94 -13.97 -7.13
C ARG A 58 -8.39 -12.62 -7.68
N ILE A 59 -9.16 -12.64 -8.77
CA ILE A 59 -9.83 -11.43 -9.26
C ILE A 59 -11.17 -11.33 -8.57
N VAL A 60 -11.41 -10.18 -7.89
CA VAL A 60 -12.69 -9.82 -7.29
C VAL A 60 -13.32 -8.66 -8.06
N ARG A 61 -14.63 -8.57 -8.07
CA ARG A 61 -15.36 -7.62 -8.94
C ARG A 61 -15.78 -6.33 -8.24
N SER A 62 -15.71 -6.31 -6.92
CA SER A 62 -16.02 -5.12 -6.11
C SER A 62 -15.07 -4.97 -4.93
N PHE A 63 -15.09 -3.79 -4.35
CA PHE A 63 -14.34 -3.52 -3.12
C PHE A 63 -14.94 -4.27 -1.93
N GLU A 64 -16.25 -4.45 -1.93
CA GLU A 64 -16.98 -5.22 -0.93
C GLU A 64 -16.52 -6.67 -0.91
N GLU A 65 -16.37 -7.28 -2.08
CA GLU A 65 -15.81 -8.64 -2.19
C GLU A 65 -14.39 -8.70 -1.64
N LEU A 66 -13.56 -7.67 -1.91
CA LEU A 66 -12.18 -7.63 -1.45
C LEU A 66 -12.11 -7.60 0.08
N ILE A 67 -12.77 -6.62 0.71
CA ILE A 67 -12.70 -6.45 2.17
C ILE A 67 -13.45 -7.55 2.93
N GLY A 68 -14.41 -8.23 2.27
CA GLY A 68 -15.13 -9.38 2.83
C GLY A 68 -14.34 -10.69 2.83
N MET A 69 -13.15 -10.75 2.23
CA MET A 69 -12.28 -11.92 2.29
C MET A 69 -11.65 -12.03 3.69
N GLU A 70 -12.03 -13.06 4.46
CA GLU A 70 -11.56 -13.25 5.84
C GLU A 70 -10.03 -13.39 5.90
N GLU A 71 -9.46 -14.10 4.92
CA GLU A 71 -8.04 -14.37 4.84
C GLU A 71 -7.16 -13.16 4.54
N LEU A 72 -7.71 -12.05 4.02
CA LEU A 72 -6.93 -10.83 3.78
C LEU A 72 -6.59 -10.11 5.08
N GLU A 73 -5.34 -9.68 5.17
CA GLU A 73 -4.82 -8.92 6.32
C GLU A 73 -4.58 -7.45 5.96
N LEU A 74 -4.13 -7.19 4.73
CA LEU A 74 -3.75 -5.87 4.25
C LEU A 74 -4.49 -5.50 2.97
N VAL A 75 -5.03 -4.30 2.92
CA VAL A 75 -5.65 -3.70 1.72
C VAL A 75 -4.86 -2.47 1.28
N VAL A 76 -4.48 -2.45 0.01
CA VAL A 76 -3.89 -1.27 -0.62
C VAL A 76 -5.00 -0.50 -1.34
N VAL A 77 -5.30 0.69 -0.85
CA VAL A 77 -6.25 1.63 -1.44
C VAL A 77 -5.53 2.48 -2.48
N ASN A 78 -5.54 2.02 -3.70
CA ASN A 78 -4.87 2.62 -4.86
C ASN A 78 -5.88 3.04 -5.95
N THR A 79 -6.99 3.58 -5.50
CA THR A 79 -8.12 4.09 -6.27
C THR A 79 -7.92 5.59 -6.57
N PRO A 80 -8.84 6.28 -7.27
CA PRO A 80 -8.79 7.74 -7.37
C PRO A 80 -8.91 8.44 -6.01
N ASP A 81 -8.25 9.60 -5.88
CA ASP A 81 -8.09 10.37 -4.63
C ASP A 81 -9.41 10.58 -3.88
N SER A 82 -10.48 10.93 -4.61
CA SER A 82 -11.82 11.17 -4.04
C SER A 82 -12.44 9.98 -3.33
N SER A 83 -11.88 8.79 -3.50
CA SER A 83 -12.36 7.56 -2.86
C SER A 83 -11.42 7.03 -1.76
N HIS A 84 -10.26 7.66 -1.54
CA HIS A 84 -9.26 7.19 -0.57
C HIS A 84 -9.84 7.10 0.83
N TYR A 85 -10.47 8.18 1.31
CA TYR A 85 -11.06 8.21 2.65
C TYR A 85 -12.10 7.09 2.84
N GLU A 86 -13.11 7.04 1.97
CA GLU A 86 -14.20 6.07 2.11
C GLU A 86 -13.71 4.62 2.06
N TYR A 87 -12.77 4.31 1.14
CA TYR A 87 -12.23 2.96 1.01
C TYR A 87 -11.32 2.58 2.18
N ALA A 88 -10.47 3.51 2.63
CA ALA A 88 -9.61 3.28 3.78
C ALA A 88 -10.44 3.06 5.05
N ARG A 89 -11.45 3.90 5.29
CA ARG A 89 -12.37 3.78 6.43
C ARG A 89 -13.04 2.40 6.45
N ARG A 90 -13.62 2.00 5.33
CA ARG A 90 -14.31 0.70 5.21
C ARG A 90 -13.38 -0.50 5.37
N ALA A 91 -12.16 -0.42 4.86
CA ALA A 91 -11.17 -1.47 5.06
C ALA A 91 -10.76 -1.59 6.55
N LEU A 92 -10.54 -0.45 7.23
CA LEU A 92 -10.27 -0.42 8.67
C LEU A 92 -11.46 -0.96 9.49
N GLU A 93 -12.69 -0.56 9.13
CA GLU A 93 -13.91 -1.08 9.77
C GLU A 93 -14.05 -2.60 9.61
N ALA A 94 -13.63 -3.14 8.45
CA ALA A 94 -13.57 -4.58 8.19
C ALA A 94 -12.38 -5.30 8.87
N GLY A 95 -11.59 -4.61 9.70
CA GLY A 95 -10.48 -5.18 10.45
C GLY A 95 -9.22 -5.42 9.61
N LYS A 96 -9.05 -4.71 8.49
CA LYS A 96 -7.87 -4.85 7.64
C LYS A 96 -6.85 -3.73 7.91
N HIS A 97 -5.56 -4.06 7.89
CA HIS A 97 -4.50 -3.06 7.77
C HIS A 97 -4.61 -2.33 6.43
N VAL A 98 -4.18 -1.08 6.36
CA VAL A 98 -4.40 -0.26 5.15
C VAL A 98 -3.13 0.48 4.73
N ILE A 99 -2.82 0.41 3.44
CA ILE A 99 -1.93 1.36 2.77
C ILE A 99 -2.78 2.20 1.82
N VAL A 100 -2.69 3.53 1.93
CA VAL A 100 -3.40 4.46 1.04
C VAL A 100 -2.41 5.15 0.11
N GLU A 101 -2.77 5.26 -1.17
CA GLU A 101 -2.02 6.08 -2.13
C GLU A 101 -2.04 7.56 -1.75
N LYS A 102 -1.07 8.28 -2.27
CA LYS A 102 -1.02 9.74 -2.15
C LYS A 102 -1.97 10.40 -3.19
N PRO A 103 -2.61 11.54 -2.89
CA PRO A 103 -2.69 12.16 -1.58
C PRO A 103 -3.49 11.31 -0.60
N PHE A 104 -3.18 11.39 0.68
CA PHE A 104 -3.80 10.56 1.72
C PHE A 104 -5.32 10.71 1.77
N THR A 105 -5.76 11.95 1.98
CA THR A 105 -7.17 12.34 2.02
C THR A 105 -7.34 13.70 1.35
N THR A 106 -8.56 14.14 1.16
CA THR A 106 -8.87 15.45 0.56
C THR A 106 -8.97 16.56 1.59
N THR A 107 -9.22 16.23 2.85
CA THR A 107 -9.25 17.17 3.98
C THR A 107 -8.44 16.65 5.17
N VAL A 108 -8.10 17.54 6.09
CA VAL A 108 -7.37 17.20 7.31
C VAL A 108 -8.24 16.34 8.23
N GLU A 109 -9.51 16.71 8.35
CA GLU A 109 -10.49 16.04 9.21
C GLU A 109 -10.65 14.56 8.83
N GLU A 110 -10.74 14.26 7.53
CA GLU A 110 -10.77 12.88 7.02
C GLU A 110 -9.50 12.10 7.42
N GLY A 111 -8.35 12.76 7.35
CA GLY A 111 -7.08 12.14 7.74
C GLY A 111 -7.01 11.84 9.24
N GLU A 112 -7.44 12.78 10.06
CA GLU A 112 -7.48 12.62 11.53
C GLU A 112 -8.45 11.50 11.94
N GLU A 113 -9.61 11.42 11.30
CA GLU A 113 -10.59 10.35 11.54
C GLU A 113 -10.02 8.96 11.22
N LEU A 114 -9.34 8.80 10.06
CA LEU A 114 -8.72 7.53 9.70
C LEU A 114 -7.61 7.12 10.66
N VAL A 115 -6.79 8.06 11.12
CA VAL A 115 -5.73 7.81 12.10
C VAL A 115 -6.33 7.38 13.43
N ALA A 116 -7.37 8.06 13.89
CA ALA A 116 -8.07 7.72 15.14
C ALA A 116 -8.71 6.32 15.04
N LEU A 117 -9.40 6.02 13.94
CA LEU A 117 -10.04 4.72 13.70
C LEU A 117 -9.02 3.57 13.67
N ALA A 118 -7.88 3.77 12.98
CA ALA A 118 -6.82 2.77 12.93
C ALA A 118 -6.25 2.50 14.33
N ALA A 119 -6.01 3.55 15.12
CA ALA A 119 -5.53 3.43 16.50
C ALA A 119 -6.55 2.71 17.41
N GLU A 120 -7.84 3.05 17.32
CA GLU A 120 -8.92 2.41 18.08
C GLU A 120 -8.97 0.90 17.82
N LYS A 121 -8.82 0.51 16.55
CA LYS A 121 -8.88 -0.91 16.14
C LYS A 121 -7.55 -1.66 16.27
N GLY A 122 -6.46 -0.99 16.65
CA GLY A 122 -5.12 -1.60 16.71
C GLY A 122 -4.59 -2.01 15.35
N LEU A 123 -5.00 -1.32 14.28
CA LEU A 123 -4.62 -1.60 12.90
C LEU A 123 -3.53 -0.64 12.40
N THR A 124 -2.74 -1.11 11.46
CA THR A 124 -1.74 -0.27 10.77
C THR A 124 -2.40 0.51 9.64
N LEU A 125 -2.20 1.82 9.64
CA LEU A 125 -2.53 2.72 8.54
C LEU A 125 -1.25 3.38 8.05
N SER A 126 -0.96 3.29 6.76
CA SER A 126 0.22 3.88 6.14
C SER A 126 -0.13 4.61 4.86
N VAL A 127 0.58 5.69 4.58
CA VAL A 127 0.46 6.44 3.32
C VAL A 127 1.65 6.10 2.42
N TYR A 128 1.38 5.79 1.16
CA TYR A 128 2.41 5.42 0.19
C TYR A 128 3.23 6.64 -0.28
N GLN A 129 3.97 7.24 0.64
CA GLN A 129 4.90 8.33 0.38
C GLN A 129 6.28 7.77 0.00
N ASN A 130 6.40 7.27 -1.23
CA ASN A 130 7.61 6.58 -1.70
C ASN A 130 8.74 7.51 -2.11
N ARG A 131 8.48 8.80 -2.39
CA ARG A 131 9.47 9.78 -2.88
C ARG A 131 10.73 9.89 -2.00
N PRO A 132 10.62 9.93 -0.66
CA PRO A 132 11.81 10.01 0.20
C PRO A 132 12.81 8.85 0.03
N CYS A 133 12.35 7.72 -0.53
CA CYS A 133 13.18 6.52 -0.74
C CYS A 133 13.78 6.46 -2.15
N HIS A 134 13.49 7.43 -3.03
CA HIS A 134 14.04 7.45 -4.39
C HIS A 134 15.48 7.92 -4.39
N CYS A 135 16.29 7.35 -5.30
CA CYS A 135 17.73 7.61 -5.36
C CYS A 135 18.07 9.10 -5.62
N ASP A 136 17.24 9.83 -6.36
CA ASP A 136 17.41 11.27 -6.59
C ASP A 136 17.32 12.06 -5.27
N ILE A 137 16.34 11.80 -4.42
CA ILE A 137 16.17 12.44 -3.10
C ILE A 137 17.31 12.03 -2.15
N LEU A 138 17.67 10.75 -2.14
CA LEU A 138 18.79 10.27 -1.32
C LEU A 138 20.11 10.92 -1.74
N THR A 139 20.35 11.10 -3.03
CA THR A 139 21.52 11.79 -3.57
C THR A 139 21.53 13.28 -3.16
N VAL A 140 20.40 13.97 -3.31
CA VAL A 140 20.27 15.37 -2.88
C VAL A 140 20.55 15.51 -1.38
N LYS A 141 19.94 14.63 -0.58
CA LYS A 141 20.18 14.61 0.87
C LYS A 141 21.67 14.42 1.21
N GLU A 142 22.34 13.47 0.57
CA GLU A 142 23.78 13.23 0.79
C GLU A 142 24.62 14.45 0.41
N ILE A 143 24.30 15.14 -0.71
CA ILE A 143 25.00 16.37 -1.13
C ILE A 143 24.83 17.48 -0.09
N LEU A 144 23.64 17.65 0.44
CA LEU A 144 23.33 18.65 1.47
C LEU A 144 24.01 18.32 2.80
N ASP A 145 23.93 17.07 3.25
CA ASP A 145 24.55 16.62 4.50
C ASP A 145 26.09 16.77 4.47
N LYS A 146 26.70 16.63 3.29
CA LYS A 146 28.14 16.85 3.09
C LYS A 146 28.55 18.32 2.87
N GLY A 147 27.57 19.22 2.77
CA GLY A 147 27.82 20.66 2.55
C GLY A 147 28.46 20.99 1.19
N LEU A 148 28.33 20.11 0.18
CA LEU A 148 29.02 20.26 -1.11
C LEU A 148 28.57 21.48 -1.92
N LEU A 149 27.40 22.03 -1.65
CA LEU A 149 26.82 23.21 -2.33
C LEU A 149 26.77 24.45 -1.41
N GLY A 150 27.41 24.39 -0.23
CA GLY A 150 27.32 25.46 0.76
C GLY A 150 26.01 25.41 1.57
N GLY A 151 25.65 26.53 2.21
CA GLY A 151 24.40 26.63 2.96
C GLY A 151 23.17 26.71 2.06
N LEU A 152 22.07 26.12 2.50
CA LEU A 152 20.75 26.33 1.87
C LEU A 152 20.35 27.79 2.11
N GLY A 153 20.11 28.52 1.01
CA GLY A 153 19.46 29.83 1.08
C GLY A 153 17.95 29.66 1.12
N ASP A 154 17.27 30.66 1.68
CA ASP A 154 15.82 30.74 1.59
C ASP A 154 15.41 31.03 0.12
N TYR A 155 14.56 30.18 -0.43
CA TYR A 155 13.92 30.36 -1.74
C TYR A 155 12.43 30.56 -1.55
#